data_7b58e79fe34a391daea28e3fa84d4b68
#
_entry.id   7b58e79fe34a391daea28e3fa84d4b68
#
_cell.length_a   1.000
_cell.length_b   1.000
_cell.length_c   1.000
_cell.angle_alpha   90.00
_cell.angle_beta   90.00
_cell.angle_gamma   90.00
#
_symmetry.space_group_name_H-M   'P 1'
#
loop_
_entity.id
_entity.type
_entity.pdbx_description
1 polymer ?
#
loop_
_entity_poly.entity_id
_entity_poly.type
_entity_poly.pdbx_seq_one_letter_code
_entity_poly.pdbx_strand_id
1 'polypeptide(L)'
;MATLVAYWLRWPSVEHFLMDHTWAWPLCEIFHFVGLILLFGAVGTFDLRLLGLGKGIRPAVLSRLIPWGVLGFALCVATGTVFVTGIVANVGTHPYEVLTTNVWLQLKLVCIGLAGLNLLVFYVSGTARAVEQLGPFDRVPPFARFIGATSLALWTGVVYFGRLIPWDL
;
A
#
# COMPACT_ATOMS: atom_id res chain seq x y z
N MET A 1 -10.01 13.55 -28.69
CA MET A 1 -8.78 13.09 -28.03
C MET A 1 -9.04 12.42 -26.66
N ALA A 2 -10.02 12.85 -25.87
CA ALA A 2 -10.37 12.22 -24.58
C ALA A 2 -10.81 10.75 -24.68
N THR A 3 -11.46 10.36 -25.77
CA THR A 3 -11.99 9.00 -25.97
C THR A 3 -10.91 7.92 -26.17
N LEU A 4 -9.75 8.24 -26.70
CA LEU A 4 -8.66 7.25 -26.93
C LEU A 4 -7.87 6.94 -25.64
N VAL A 5 -7.73 7.91 -24.75
CA VAL A 5 -7.03 7.72 -23.46
C VAL A 5 -7.87 6.86 -22.50
N ALA A 6 -9.19 6.91 -22.62
CA ALA A 6 -10.12 6.14 -21.79
C ALA A 6 -10.12 4.63 -22.09
N TYR A 7 -9.78 4.23 -23.31
CA TYR A 7 -9.87 2.83 -23.74
C TYR A 7 -8.76 1.92 -23.18
N TRP A 8 -7.56 2.40 -22.98
CA TRP A 8 -6.47 1.54 -22.52
C TRP A 8 -6.48 1.26 -20.99
N LEU A 9 -7.24 2.05 -20.21
CA LEU A 9 -7.48 1.79 -18.77
C LEU A 9 -8.64 0.82 -18.53
N ARG A 10 -9.46 0.58 -19.53
CA ARG A 10 -10.57 -0.36 -19.48
C ARG A 10 -10.13 -1.71 -20.04
N TRP A 11 -10.26 -2.76 -19.26
CA TRP A 11 -9.95 -4.13 -19.68
C TRP A 11 -11.24 -4.94 -19.80
N PRO A 12 -11.86 -4.98 -20.98
CA PRO A 12 -13.13 -5.67 -21.20
C PRO A 12 -13.12 -7.13 -20.76
N SER A 13 -11.97 -7.83 -20.94
CA SER A 13 -11.84 -9.23 -20.52
C SER A 13 -11.95 -9.40 -19.01
N VAL A 14 -11.38 -8.48 -18.21
CA VAL A 14 -11.48 -8.48 -16.75
C VAL A 14 -12.90 -8.14 -16.33
N GLU A 15 -13.51 -7.13 -16.96
CA GLU A 15 -14.88 -6.69 -16.71
C GLU A 15 -15.88 -7.83 -16.97
N HIS A 16 -15.82 -8.49 -18.13
CA HIS A 16 -16.68 -9.62 -18.46
C HIS A 16 -16.48 -10.79 -17.49
N PHE A 17 -15.22 -11.11 -17.15
CA PHE A 17 -14.93 -12.15 -16.17
C PHE A 17 -15.56 -11.86 -14.80
N LEU A 18 -15.48 -10.62 -14.33
CA LEU A 18 -16.07 -10.21 -13.05
C LEU A 18 -17.60 -10.21 -13.09
N MET A 19 -18.21 -9.86 -14.24
CA MET A 19 -19.67 -9.91 -14.44
C MET A 19 -20.19 -11.36 -14.48
N ASP A 20 -19.46 -12.24 -15.13
CA ASP A 20 -19.86 -13.65 -15.31
C ASP A 20 -19.66 -14.48 -14.03
N HIS A 21 -18.79 -14.01 -13.10
CA HIS A 21 -18.38 -14.76 -11.91
C HIS A 21 -18.57 -13.94 -10.63
N THR A 22 -19.72 -14.05 -9.99
CA THR A 22 -20.07 -13.28 -8.78
C THR A 22 -19.11 -13.48 -7.59
N TRP A 23 -18.37 -14.59 -7.56
CA TRP A 23 -17.36 -14.88 -6.54
C TRP A 23 -16.02 -14.15 -6.78
N ALA A 24 -15.77 -13.66 -7.99
CA ALA A 24 -14.46 -13.13 -8.37
C ALA A 24 -14.14 -11.79 -7.66
N TRP A 25 -15.12 -10.92 -7.50
CA TRP A 25 -14.94 -9.66 -6.78
C TRP A 25 -14.64 -9.86 -5.29
N PRO A 26 -15.46 -10.63 -4.52
CA PRO A 26 -15.12 -10.94 -3.12
C PRO A 26 -13.77 -11.63 -2.95
N LEU A 27 -13.39 -12.50 -3.86
CA LEU A 27 -12.09 -13.17 -3.82
C LEU A 27 -10.94 -12.15 -4.00
N CYS A 28 -11.09 -11.21 -4.92
CA CYS A 28 -10.13 -10.13 -5.12
C CYS A 28 -10.00 -9.25 -3.85
N GLU A 29 -11.11 -8.96 -3.16
CA GLU A 29 -11.10 -8.26 -1.87
C GLU A 29 -10.35 -9.04 -0.79
N ILE A 30 -10.57 -10.35 -0.69
CA ILE A 30 -9.84 -11.21 0.27
C ILE A 30 -8.33 -11.14 0.01
N PHE A 31 -7.88 -11.26 -1.23
CA PHE A 31 -6.46 -11.15 -1.57
C PHE A 31 -5.91 -9.75 -1.28
N HIS A 32 -6.71 -8.70 -1.49
CA HIS A 32 -6.31 -7.35 -1.12
C HIS A 32 -6.10 -7.21 0.39
N PHE A 33 -7.02 -7.74 1.20
CA PHE A 33 -6.86 -7.75 2.67
C PHE A 33 -5.67 -8.58 3.12
N VAL A 34 -5.43 -9.76 2.53
CA VAL A 34 -4.23 -10.56 2.81
C VAL A 34 -2.97 -9.75 2.50
N GLY A 35 -2.95 -9.04 1.36
CA GLY A 35 -1.86 -8.13 1.01
C GLY A 35 -1.64 -7.04 2.05
N LEU A 36 -2.70 -6.40 2.54
CA LEU A 36 -2.62 -5.39 3.60
C LEU A 36 -2.10 -5.97 4.91
N ILE A 37 -2.54 -7.16 5.31
CA ILE A 37 -2.07 -7.84 6.53
C ILE A 37 -0.56 -8.11 6.44
N LEU A 38 -0.08 -8.63 5.33
CA LEU A 38 1.34 -8.88 5.10
C LEU A 38 2.15 -7.57 5.12
N LEU A 39 1.66 -6.54 4.45
CA LEU A 39 2.31 -5.23 4.39
C LEU A 39 2.40 -4.60 5.78
N PHE A 40 1.29 -4.46 6.49
CA PHE A 40 1.26 -3.87 7.83
C PHE A 40 1.96 -4.75 8.86
N GLY A 41 1.83 -6.07 8.77
CA GLY A 41 2.52 -7.00 9.65
C GLY A 41 4.04 -6.86 9.56
N ALA A 42 4.57 -6.70 8.36
CA ALA A 42 6.01 -6.57 8.14
C ALA A 42 6.51 -5.13 8.39
N VAL A 43 5.98 -4.17 7.62
CA VAL A 43 6.45 -2.77 7.65
C VAL A 43 6.04 -2.09 8.94
N GLY A 44 4.79 -2.23 9.36
CA GLY A 44 4.28 -1.61 10.59
C GLY A 44 5.02 -2.10 11.84
N THR A 45 5.32 -3.40 11.93
CA THR A 45 6.10 -3.94 13.08
C THR A 45 7.51 -3.37 13.09
N PHE A 46 8.15 -3.24 11.92
CA PHE A 46 9.46 -2.62 11.79
C PHE A 46 9.42 -1.13 12.19
N ASP A 47 8.44 -0.39 11.70
CA ASP A 47 8.26 1.04 12.02
C ASP A 47 8.01 1.28 13.51
N LEU A 48 7.16 0.45 14.14
CA LEU A 48 6.93 0.49 15.59
C LEU A 48 8.23 0.27 16.37
N ARG A 49 9.11 -0.63 15.88
CA ARG A 49 10.42 -0.82 16.49
C ARG A 49 11.33 0.39 16.33
N LEU A 50 11.27 1.07 15.18
CA LEU A 50 11.98 2.35 14.97
C LEU A 50 11.49 3.43 15.94
N LEU A 51 10.22 3.46 16.26
CA LEU A 51 9.64 4.39 17.26
C LEU A 51 10.03 4.05 18.71
N GLY A 52 10.66 2.89 18.94
CA GLY A 52 11.15 2.47 20.24
C GLY A 52 10.22 1.52 20.99
N LEU A 53 9.16 1.02 20.33
CA LEU A 53 8.34 -0.08 20.82
C LEU A 53 9.04 -1.43 20.59
N GLY A 54 8.71 -2.44 21.37
CA GLY A 54 9.31 -3.77 21.21
C GLY A 54 10.81 -3.82 21.53
N LYS A 55 11.25 -3.05 22.54
CA LYS A 55 12.62 -3.16 23.09
C LYS A 55 12.90 -4.62 23.46
N GLY A 56 14.10 -5.09 23.13
CA GLY A 56 14.47 -6.50 23.27
C GLY A 56 14.56 -7.23 21.93
N ILE A 57 13.91 -6.72 20.86
CA ILE A 57 14.02 -7.27 19.51
C ILE A 57 15.01 -6.45 18.69
N ARG A 58 16.00 -7.11 18.08
CA ARG A 58 16.94 -6.44 17.17
C ARG A 58 16.21 -5.97 15.91
N PRO A 59 16.40 -4.73 15.44
CA PRO A 59 15.83 -4.26 14.17
C PRO A 59 16.17 -5.17 12.98
N ALA A 60 17.40 -5.72 12.94
CA ALA A 60 17.85 -6.66 11.92
C ALA A 60 17.02 -7.96 11.85
N VAL A 61 16.32 -8.36 12.91
CA VAL A 61 15.42 -9.51 12.88
C VAL A 61 14.12 -9.12 12.16
N LEU A 62 13.61 -7.94 12.44
CA LEU A 62 12.36 -7.44 11.84
C LEU A 62 12.56 -7.04 10.37
N SER A 63 13.76 -6.59 9.97
CA SER A 63 14.06 -6.30 8.58
C SER A 63 13.93 -7.54 7.66
N ARG A 64 14.08 -8.75 8.21
CA ARG A 64 13.84 -10.00 7.48
C ARG A 64 12.37 -10.22 7.09
N LEU A 65 11.44 -9.48 7.69
CA LEU A 65 10.03 -9.50 7.33
C LEU A 65 9.72 -8.59 6.13
N ILE A 66 10.60 -7.64 5.78
CA ILE A 66 10.37 -6.67 4.70
C ILE A 66 10.03 -7.34 3.37
N PRO A 67 10.65 -8.45 2.93
CA PRO A 67 10.23 -9.14 1.71
C PRO A 67 8.77 -9.57 1.70
N TRP A 68 8.21 -9.97 2.85
CA TRP A 68 6.79 -10.28 2.99
C TRP A 68 5.91 -9.03 2.86
N GLY A 69 6.40 -7.89 3.37
CA GLY A 69 5.75 -6.59 3.15
C GLY A 69 5.73 -6.21 1.67
N VAL A 70 6.84 -6.42 0.94
CA VAL A 70 6.92 -6.21 -0.51
C VAL A 70 5.95 -7.11 -1.27
N LEU A 71 5.88 -8.41 -0.90
CA LEU A 71 4.90 -9.33 -1.47
C LEU A 71 3.46 -8.86 -1.21
N GLY A 72 3.17 -8.42 0.02
CA GLY A 72 1.87 -7.86 0.39
C GLY A 72 1.53 -6.62 -0.43
N PHE A 73 2.50 -5.72 -0.63
CA PHE A 73 2.34 -4.53 -1.49
C PHE A 73 2.06 -4.92 -2.94
N ALA A 74 2.82 -5.86 -3.50
CA ALA A 74 2.62 -6.34 -4.86
C ALA A 74 1.21 -6.95 -5.04
N LEU A 75 0.73 -7.71 -4.06
CA LEU A 75 -0.61 -8.26 -4.05
C LEU A 75 -1.68 -7.16 -4.00
N CYS A 76 -1.47 -6.12 -3.17
CA CYS A 76 -2.36 -4.96 -3.11
C CYS A 76 -2.39 -4.16 -4.42
N VAL A 77 -1.25 -4.04 -5.12
CA VAL A 77 -1.17 -3.37 -6.42
C VAL A 77 -1.94 -4.19 -7.48
N ALA A 78 -1.71 -5.50 -7.55
CA ALA A 78 -2.39 -6.37 -8.50
C ALA A 78 -3.92 -6.33 -8.31
N THR A 79 -4.40 -6.53 -7.08
CA THR A 79 -5.83 -6.49 -6.77
C THR A 79 -6.42 -5.09 -6.90
N GLY A 80 -5.68 -4.05 -6.52
CA GLY A 80 -6.07 -2.66 -6.72
C GLY A 80 -6.22 -2.28 -8.19
N THR A 81 -5.37 -2.83 -9.07
CA THR A 81 -5.51 -2.67 -10.53
C THR A 81 -6.80 -3.33 -11.02
N VAL A 82 -7.12 -4.54 -10.54
CA VAL A 82 -8.38 -5.22 -10.89
C VAL A 82 -9.58 -4.39 -10.41
N PHE A 83 -9.54 -3.80 -9.22
CA PHE A 83 -10.63 -2.94 -8.72
C PHE A 83 -10.85 -1.72 -9.61
N VAL A 84 -9.79 -1.06 -10.08
CA VAL A 84 -9.92 0.11 -10.95
C VAL A 84 -10.36 -0.29 -12.35
N THR A 85 -9.74 -1.30 -12.97
CA THR A 85 -10.03 -1.69 -14.35
C THR A 85 -11.36 -2.44 -14.51
N GLY A 86 -11.80 -3.13 -13.45
CA GLY A 86 -13.06 -3.87 -13.39
C GLY A 86 -14.22 -3.10 -12.72
N ILE A 87 -14.03 -1.82 -12.37
CA ILE A 87 -15.01 -1.03 -11.60
C ILE A 87 -16.38 -0.96 -12.30
N VAL A 88 -16.40 -0.98 -13.63
CA VAL A 88 -17.63 -0.98 -14.44
C VAL A 88 -18.53 -2.16 -14.09
N ALA A 89 -17.95 -3.33 -13.81
CA ALA A 89 -18.69 -4.53 -13.43
C ALA A 89 -19.41 -4.39 -12.08
N ASN A 90 -18.88 -3.56 -11.17
CA ASN A 90 -19.42 -3.40 -9.82
C ASN A 90 -20.28 -2.15 -9.65
N VAL A 91 -19.89 -1.02 -10.23
CA VAL A 91 -20.50 0.30 -9.98
C VAL A 91 -21.00 0.97 -11.25
N GLY A 92 -20.62 0.48 -12.44
CA GLY A 92 -20.99 1.06 -13.72
C GLY A 92 -20.21 2.32 -14.13
N THR A 93 -19.25 2.78 -13.28
CA THR A 93 -18.46 3.98 -13.52
C THR A 93 -17.21 3.64 -14.34
N HIS A 94 -16.81 4.56 -15.24
CA HIS A 94 -15.64 4.33 -16.08
C HIS A 94 -14.31 4.45 -15.27
N PRO A 95 -13.31 3.55 -15.45
CA PRO A 95 -12.03 3.59 -14.71
C PRO A 95 -11.30 4.93 -14.76
N TYR A 96 -11.35 5.61 -15.90
CA TYR A 96 -10.74 6.94 -16.07
C TYR A 96 -11.44 8.00 -15.22
N GLU A 97 -12.75 7.93 -15.10
CA GLU A 97 -13.53 8.85 -14.28
C GLU A 97 -13.17 8.67 -12.80
N VAL A 98 -13.10 7.43 -12.31
CA VAL A 98 -12.67 7.14 -10.94
C VAL A 98 -11.28 7.70 -10.64
N LEU A 99 -10.32 7.52 -11.55
CA LEU A 99 -8.96 8.04 -11.36
C LEU A 99 -8.88 9.57 -11.35
N THR A 100 -9.74 10.25 -12.11
CA THR A 100 -9.67 11.71 -12.29
C THR A 100 -10.58 12.49 -11.36
N THR A 101 -11.67 11.90 -10.87
CA THR A 101 -12.67 12.62 -10.04
C THR A 101 -12.65 12.17 -8.58
N ASN A 102 -12.33 10.90 -8.30
CA ASN A 102 -12.35 10.39 -6.92
C ASN A 102 -11.14 10.88 -6.13
N VAL A 103 -11.37 11.89 -5.28
CA VAL A 103 -10.32 12.53 -4.45
C VAL A 103 -9.66 11.53 -3.49
N TRP A 104 -10.42 10.57 -2.96
CA TRP A 104 -9.90 9.59 -2.00
C TRP A 104 -8.91 8.63 -2.65
N LEU A 105 -9.18 8.21 -3.89
CA LEU A 105 -8.23 7.40 -4.66
C LEU A 105 -6.95 8.19 -4.95
N GLN A 106 -7.06 9.46 -5.33
CA GLN A 106 -5.91 10.32 -5.59
C GLN A 106 -5.06 10.50 -4.32
N LEU A 107 -5.68 10.79 -3.17
CA LEU A 107 -4.98 10.92 -1.89
C LEU A 107 -4.31 9.61 -1.48
N LYS A 108 -4.96 8.46 -1.69
CA LYS A 108 -4.35 7.13 -1.47
C LYS A 108 -3.09 6.95 -2.33
N LEU A 109 -3.15 7.28 -3.63
CA LEU A 109 -2.01 7.17 -4.54
C LEU A 109 -0.86 8.12 -4.13
N VAL A 110 -1.18 9.33 -3.71
CA VAL A 110 -0.19 10.28 -3.16
C VAL A 110 0.49 9.69 -1.91
N CYS A 111 -0.27 9.14 -0.96
CA CYS A 111 0.30 8.50 0.22
C CYS A 111 1.21 7.32 -0.15
N ILE A 112 0.85 6.50 -1.14
CA ILE A 112 1.70 5.40 -1.64
C ILE A 112 3.00 5.96 -2.23
N GLY A 113 2.93 7.01 -3.05
CA GLY A 113 4.10 7.65 -3.64
C GLY A 113 5.04 8.23 -2.58
N LEU A 114 4.49 8.92 -1.57
CA LEU A 114 5.25 9.46 -0.44
C LEU A 114 5.85 8.34 0.43
N ALA A 115 5.15 7.23 0.63
CA ALA A 115 5.68 6.07 1.35
C ALA A 115 6.86 5.44 0.60
N GLY A 116 6.77 5.35 -0.73
CA GLY A 116 7.89 4.92 -1.57
C GLY A 116 9.10 5.86 -1.47
N LEU A 117 8.86 7.18 -1.49
CA LEU A 117 9.91 8.18 -1.30
C LEU A 117 10.54 8.08 0.09
N ASN A 118 9.74 7.91 1.14
CA ASN A 118 10.21 7.72 2.51
C ASN A 118 11.11 6.47 2.62
N LEU A 119 10.73 5.38 1.98
CA LEU A 119 11.53 4.16 1.89
C LEU A 119 12.86 4.40 1.15
N LEU A 120 12.82 5.12 0.03
CA LEU A 120 14.03 5.50 -0.72
C LEU A 120 14.99 6.30 0.16
N VAL A 121 14.48 7.31 0.88
CA VAL A 121 15.27 8.13 1.82
C VAL A 121 15.89 7.25 2.90
N PHE A 122 15.16 6.28 3.46
CA PHE A 122 15.67 5.35 4.47
C PHE A 122 16.92 4.59 3.99
N TYR A 123 16.90 4.10 2.74
CA TYR A 123 18.02 3.36 2.18
C TYR A 123 19.18 4.26 1.69
N VAL A 124 18.87 5.34 0.97
CA VAL A 124 19.89 6.22 0.37
C VAL A 124 20.66 7.03 1.43
N SER A 125 20.00 7.43 2.53
CA SER A 125 20.65 8.17 3.62
C SER A 125 21.61 7.31 4.47
N GLY A 126 21.69 5.99 4.23
CA GLY A 126 22.46 5.07 5.06
C GLY A 126 21.80 4.72 6.39
N THR A 127 20.61 5.25 6.66
CA THR A 127 19.86 4.99 7.90
C THR A 127 19.57 3.50 8.07
N ALA A 128 19.27 2.79 6.99
CA ALA A 128 19.04 1.35 7.01
C ALA A 128 20.23 0.60 7.62
N ARG A 129 21.45 0.89 7.16
CA ARG A 129 22.67 0.27 7.66
C ARG A 129 22.91 0.59 9.14
N ALA A 130 22.70 1.85 9.54
CA ALA A 130 22.84 2.27 10.92
C ALA A 130 21.85 1.55 11.85
N VAL A 131 20.60 1.36 11.40
CA VAL A 131 19.55 0.66 12.14
C VAL A 131 19.82 -0.84 12.25
N GLU A 132 20.33 -1.48 11.19
CA GLU A 132 20.68 -2.91 11.22
C GLU A 132 21.78 -3.26 12.21
N GLN A 133 22.67 -2.31 12.52
CA GLN A 133 23.76 -2.49 13.49
C GLN A 133 23.30 -2.35 14.94
N LEU A 134 22.08 -1.88 15.20
CA LEU A 134 21.57 -1.67 16.55
C LEU A 134 21.33 -2.98 17.29
N GLY A 135 21.72 -3.00 18.54
CA GLY A 135 21.37 -4.04 19.49
C GLY A 135 19.89 -3.96 19.92
N PRO A 136 19.43 -4.95 20.69
CA PRO A 136 18.01 -5.05 21.09
C PRO A 136 17.56 -3.88 21.98
N PHE A 137 18.46 -3.29 22.77
CA PHE A 137 18.15 -2.20 23.71
C PHE A 137 18.72 -0.85 23.29
N ASP A 138 19.43 -0.78 22.16
CA ASP A 138 20.03 0.45 21.68
C ASP A 138 18.95 1.49 21.32
N ARG A 139 19.33 2.75 21.49
CA ARG A 139 18.46 3.87 21.11
C ARG A 139 18.48 4.06 19.61
N VAL A 140 17.30 4.04 19.01
CA VAL A 140 17.14 4.32 17.58
C VAL A 140 17.45 5.80 17.32
N PRO A 141 18.25 6.12 16.29
CA PRO A 141 18.56 7.50 15.91
C PRO A 141 17.27 8.31 15.65
N PRO A 142 17.25 9.62 16.01
CA PRO A 142 16.05 10.45 15.84
C PRO A 142 15.54 10.49 14.41
N PHE A 143 16.43 10.50 13.43
CA PHE A 143 16.05 10.51 12.00
C PHE A 143 15.37 9.19 11.59
N ALA A 144 15.86 8.04 12.05
CA ALA A 144 15.20 6.77 11.80
C ALA A 144 13.80 6.70 12.45
N ARG A 145 13.65 7.30 13.64
CA ARG A 145 12.34 7.42 14.30
C ARG A 145 11.37 8.29 13.51
N PHE A 146 11.86 9.40 12.96
CA PHE A 146 11.06 10.27 12.09
C PHE A 146 10.60 9.51 10.84
N ILE A 147 11.49 8.75 10.17
CA ILE A 147 11.16 7.91 9.01
C ILE A 147 10.09 6.89 9.38
N GLY A 148 10.22 6.17 10.50
CA GLY A 148 9.23 5.19 10.95
C GLY A 148 7.86 5.83 11.26
N ALA A 149 7.85 7.00 11.92
CA ALA A 149 6.61 7.73 12.19
C ALA A 149 5.90 8.15 10.90
N THR A 150 6.67 8.70 9.94
CA THR A 150 6.15 9.12 8.63
C THR A 150 5.61 7.91 7.85
N SER A 151 6.33 6.79 7.86
CA SER A 151 5.90 5.54 7.22
C SER A 151 4.55 5.07 7.77
N LEU A 152 4.41 4.95 9.10
CA LEU A 152 3.15 4.56 9.73
C LEU A 152 2.00 5.51 9.41
N ALA A 153 2.24 6.83 9.44
CA ALA A 153 1.21 7.81 9.11
C ALA A 153 0.75 7.65 7.66
N LEU A 154 1.68 7.49 6.71
CA LEU A 154 1.37 7.35 5.29
C LEU A 154 0.61 6.05 5.01
N TRP A 155 1.05 4.91 5.56
CA TRP A 155 0.34 3.64 5.39
C TRP A 155 -1.04 3.65 6.04
N THR A 156 -1.19 4.28 7.21
CA THR A 156 -2.52 4.51 7.82
C THR A 156 -3.40 5.37 6.90
N GLY A 157 -2.84 6.42 6.29
CA GLY A 157 -3.52 7.22 5.28
C GLY A 157 -3.97 6.40 4.07
N VAL A 158 -3.11 5.49 3.58
CA VAL A 158 -3.46 4.58 2.45
C VAL A 158 -4.70 3.74 2.78
N VAL A 159 -4.79 3.19 4.00
CA VAL A 159 -5.96 2.39 4.42
C VAL A 159 -7.18 3.30 4.60
N TYR A 160 -7.01 4.43 5.29
CA TYR A 160 -8.09 5.37 5.55
C TYR A 160 -8.73 5.89 4.26
N PHE A 161 -7.93 6.45 3.37
CA PHE A 161 -8.42 6.95 2.07
C PHE A 161 -8.95 5.81 1.19
N GLY A 162 -8.30 4.65 1.22
CA GLY A 162 -8.79 3.46 0.51
C GLY A 162 -10.20 3.03 0.94
N ARG A 163 -10.52 3.20 2.23
CA ARG A 163 -11.86 2.88 2.76
C ARG A 163 -12.93 3.90 2.33
N LEU A 164 -12.52 5.14 2.03
CA LEU A 164 -13.43 6.21 1.63
C LEU A 164 -13.78 6.21 0.14
N ILE A 165 -13.01 5.52 -0.72
CA ILE A 165 -13.23 5.48 -2.17
C ILE A 165 -14.70 5.13 -2.53
N PRO A 166 -15.35 4.10 -1.93
CA PRO A 166 -16.72 3.74 -2.31
C PRO A 166 -17.79 4.77 -1.95
N TRP A 167 -17.47 5.74 -1.09
CA TRP A 167 -18.43 6.77 -0.67
C TRP A 167 -18.54 7.96 -1.65
N ASP A 168 -17.68 7.97 -2.67
CA ASP A 168 -17.56 9.03 -3.67
C ASP A 168 -17.64 8.43 -5.11
N LEU A 169 -18.28 7.26 -5.25
CA LEU A 169 -18.51 6.56 -6.49
C LEU A 169 -19.95 6.69 -6.95
#